data_fc1448041e21671f3c7b7a76cd2db997
#
_entry.id   fc1448041e21671f3c7b7a76cd2db997
#
_cell.length_a   1.000
_cell.length_b   1.000
_cell.length_c   1.000
_cell.angle_alpha   90.00
_cell.angle_beta   90.00
_cell.angle_gamma   90.00
#
_symmetry.space_group_name_H-M   'P 1'
#
loop_
_entity.id
_entity.type
_entity.pdbx_description
1 polymer ?
#
loop_
_entity_poly.entity_id
_entity_poly.type
_entity_poly.pdbx_seq_one_letter_code
_entity_poly.pdbx_strand_id
1 'polypeptide(L)'
;NRKIIQGLIKELKISDRNQKLKVIRAIDKLERVGIKGVEDLLKKERVDVSGAVTKGANLSNGQASEILNFLKIKNIQELKKVLKNPVSLEGIRETEELLEVASLGNFSNQINTNFTIVRGLAYYDGFCVETNLNFKVKNPKGKEIDIGSIASGGRYDKLISRFKGADFPGTGMSIGVDRLSFAINQIN
;
A
#
# COMPACT_ATOMS: atom_id res chain seq x y z
N ASN A 1 -3.21 3.31 -4.53
CA ASN A 1 -3.66 4.68 -4.30
C ASN A 1 -4.46 4.74 -2.99
N ARG A 2 -4.11 5.68 -2.11
CA ARG A 2 -4.71 5.84 -0.77
C ARG A 2 -6.21 6.17 -0.81
N LYS A 3 -6.66 6.92 -1.81
CA LYS A 3 -8.08 7.27 -1.98
C LYS A 3 -8.95 6.03 -2.17
N ILE A 4 -8.46 5.00 -2.85
CA ILE A 4 -9.19 3.75 -3.07
C ILE A 4 -9.57 3.12 -1.72
N ILE A 5 -8.59 2.96 -0.83
CA ILE A 5 -8.81 2.37 0.50
C ILE A 5 -9.59 3.32 1.43
N GLN A 6 -9.35 4.63 1.34
CA GLN A 6 -10.13 5.61 2.11
C GLN A 6 -11.62 5.56 1.76
N GLY A 7 -11.95 5.42 0.47
CA GLY A 7 -13.31 5.25 0.02
C GLY A 7 -13.94 3.94 0.50
N LEU A 8 -13.22 2.81 0.43
CA LEU A 8 -13.66 1.54 1.00
C LEU A 8 -13.97 1.67 2.50
N ILE A 9 -13.07 2.28 3.27
CA ILE A 9 -13.27 2.53 4.71
C ILE A 9 -14.54 3.37 4.96
N LYS A 10 -14.83 4.35 4.10
CA LYS A 10 -16.06 5.16 4.18
C LYS A 10 -17.31 4.33 3.85
N GLU A 11 -17.29 3.51 2.80
CA GLU A 11 -18.39 2.60 2.45
C GLU A 11 -18.73 1.66 3.60
N LEU A 12 -17.71 1.14 4.28
CA LEU A 12 -17.86 0.28 5.45
C LEU A 12 -18.28 1.01 6.74
N LYS A 13 -18.53 2.33 6.66
CA LYS A 13 -18.93 3.19 7.78
C LYS A 13 -17.97 3.11 8.99
N ILE A 14 -16.69 2.86 8.74
CA ILE A 14 -15.65 2.91 9.75
C ILE A 14 -15.32 4.38 10.01
N SER A 15 -15.86 4.97 11.08
CA SER A 15 -15.75 6.39 11.40
C SER A 15 -14.60 6.71 12.35
N ASP A 16 -14.31 5.84 13.30
CA ASP A 16 -13.28 6.03 14.32
C ASP A 16 -11.88 6.16 13.71
N ARG A 17 -11.15 7.19 14.13
CA ARG A 17 -9.81 7.51 13.60
C ARG A 17 -8.79 6.40 13.88
N ASN A 18 -8.83 5.81 15.08
CA ASN A 18 -7.89 4.77 15.47
C ASN A 18 -8.17 3.47 14.72
N GLN A 19 -9.45 3.12 14.53
CA GLN A 19 -9.84 1.98 13.69
C GLN A 19 -9.33 2.14 12.26
N LYS A 20 -9.54 3.31 11.63
CA LYS A 20 -9.02 3.61 10.27
C LYS A 20 -7.52 3.39 10.17
N LEU A 21 -6.76 3.90 11.15
CA LEU A 21 -5.30 3.73 11.17
C LEU A 21 -4.89 2.26 11.33
N LYS A 22 -5.61 1.51 12.20
CA LYS A 22 -5.35 0.08 12.39
C LYS A 22 -5.67 -0.73 11.15
N VAL A 23 -6.76 -0.44 10.44
CA VAL A 23 -7.11 -1.08 9.16
C VAL A 23 -6.00 -0.86 8.13
N ILE A 24 -5.57 0.38 7.94
CA ILE A 24 -4.49 0.71 7.00
C ILE A 24 -3.20 -0.01 7.37
N ARG A 25 -2.84 -0.03 8.66
CA ARG A 25 -1.65 -0.75 9.14
C ARG A 25 -1.76 -2.27 9.01
N ALA A 26 -2.97 -2.82 9.12
CA ALA A 26 -3.21 -4.25 8.89
C ALA A 26 -2.98 -4.61 7.42
N ILE A 27 -3.51 -3.81 6.50
CA ILE A 27 -3.32 -3.99 5.04
C ILE A 27 -1.84 -3.86 4.67
N ASP A 28 -1.14 -2.86 5.20
CA ASP A 28 0.31 -2.63 4.97
C ASP A 28 1.20 -3.82 5.39
N LYS A 29 0.70 -4.65 6.30
CA LYS A 29 1.40 -5.86 6.75
C LYS A 29 1.12 -7.11 5.92
N LEU A 30 0.27 -7.03 4.89
CA LEU A 30 -0.22 -8.20 4.14
C LEU A 30 0.91 -9.12 3.67
N GLU A 31 1.96 -8.58 3.06
CA GLU A 31 3.09 -9.37 2.54
C GLU A 31 3.84 -10.12 3.66
N ARG A 32 3.90 -9.52 4.85
CA ARG A 32 4.62 -10.09 5.99
C ARG A 32 3.82 -11.11 6.77
N VAL A 33 2.50 -10.88 6.95
CA VAL A 33 1.67 -11.71 7.85
C VAL A 33 0.64 -12.57 7.11
N GLY A 34 0.50 -12.39 5.80
CA GLY A 34 -0.48 -13.06 4.96
C GLY A 34 -1.93 -12.67 5.27
N ILE A 35 -2.85 -13.21 4.50
CA ILE A 35 -4.31 -12.92 4.62
C ILE A 35 -4.83 -13.23 6.01
N LYS A 36 -4.43 -14.38 6.61
CA LYS A 36 -4.89 -14.77 7.96
C LYS A 36 -4.41 -13.78 9.02
N GLY A 37 -3.15 -13.36 8.96
CA GLY A 37 -2.64 -12.36 9.90
C GLY A 37 -3.30 -11.00 9.74
N VAL A 38 -3.68 -10.62 8.51
CA VAL A 38 -4.49 -9.40 8.30
C VAL A 38 -5.89 -9.56 8.89
N GLU A 39 -6.54 -10.71 8.68
CA GLU A 39 -7.86 -11.00 9.27
C GLU A 39 -7.85 -10.83 10.79
N ASP A 40 -6.85 -11.40 11.46
CA ASP A 40 -6.70 -11.30 12.92
C ASP A 40 -6.55 -9.82 13.36
N LEU A 41 -5.72 -9.04 12.62
CA LEU A 41 -5.51 -7.61 12.87
C LEU A 41 -6.73 -6.73 12.54
N LEU A 42 -7.59 -7.14 11.62
CA LEU A 42 -8.85 -6.46 11.35
C LEU A 42 -9.89 -6.70 12.46
N LYS A 43 -9.88 -7.89 13.06
CA LYS A 43 -10.81 -8.29 14.13
C LYS A 43 -10.29 -7.82 15.49
N LYS A 44 -9.80 -8.72 16.32
CA LYS A 44 -9.45 -8.43 17.71
C LYS A 44 -7.98 -8.15 17.95
N GLU A 45 -7.14 -9.14 17.67
CA GLU A 45 -5.71 -9.09 17.94
C GLU A 45 -4.98 -10.17 17.14
N ARG A 46 -3.69 -9.99 17.03
CA ARG A 46 -2.78 -10.99 16.48
C ARG A 46 -1.64 -11.24 17.45
N VAL A 47 -1.39 -12.50 17.74
CA VAL A 47 -0.21 -12.95 18.47
C VAL A 47 0.83 -13.41 17.44
N ASP A 48 2.03 -12.90 17.51
CA ASP A 48 3.13 -13.32 16.62
C ASP A 48 3.90 -14.53 17.18
N VAL A 49 4.87 -15.01 16.43
CA VAL A 49 5.71 -16.19 16.82
C VAL A 49 6.53 -15.96 18.08
N SER A 50 6.76 -14.71 18.48
CA SER A 50 7.45 -14.35 19.72
C SER A 50 6.51 -14.21 20.92
N GLY A 51 5.20 -14.39 20.71
CA GLY A 51 4.17 -14.18 21.75
C GLY A 51 3.73 -12.73 21.89
N ALA A 52 4.26 -11.79 21.10
CA ALA A 52 3.88 -10.39 21.18
C ALA A 52 2.46 -10.16 20.62
N VAL A 53 1.62 -9.49 21.42
CA VAL A 53 0.22 -9.22 21.07
C VAL A 53 0.09 -7.85 20.39
N THR A 54 -0.49 -7.83 19.20
CA THR A 54 -0.86 -6.61 18.48
C THR A 54 -2.38 -6.46 18.48
N LYS A 55 -2.92 -5.43 19.14
CA LYS A 55 -4.37 -5.14 19.16
C LYS A 55 -4.88 -4.77 17.78
N GLY A 56 -5.93 -5.45 17.32
CA GLY A 56 -6.58 -5.24 16.03
C GLY A 56 -7.50 -4.02 15.98
N ALA A 57 -8.17 -3.87 14.83
CA ALA A 57 -9.10 -2.78 14.57
C ALA A 57 -10.49 -2.98 15.19
N ASN A 58 -10.79 -4.17 15.69
CA ASN A 58 -12.08 -4.56 16.28
C ASN A 58 -13.26 -4.31 15.34
N LEU A 59 -13.11 -4.70 14.08
CA LEU A 59 -14.16 -4.63 13.07
C LEU A 59 -15.17 -5.76 13.25
N SER A 60 -16.39 -5.54 12.76
CA SER A 60 -17.37 -6.62 12.60
C SER A 60 -16.89 -7.65 11.56
N ASN A 61 -17.45 -8.86 11.63
CA ASN A 61 -17.12 -9.90 10.65
C ASN A 61 -17.43 -9.47 9.21
N GLY A 62 -18.55 -8.76 8.99
CA GLY A 62 -18.90 -8.23 7.67
C GLY A 62 -17.87 -7.22 7.16
N GLN A 63 -17.50 -6.23 7.98
CA GLN A 63 -16.48 -5.24 7.60
C GLN A 63 -15.12 -5.88 7.28
N ALA A 64 -14.69 -6.83 8.12
CA ALA A 64 -13.44 -7.55 7.90
C ALA A 64 -13.49 -8.37 6.60
N SER A 65 -14.59 -9.07 6.32
CA SER A 65 -14.80 -9.85 5.10
C SER A 65 -14.72 -8.99 3.85
N GLU A 66 -15.36 -7.82 3.84
CA GLU A 66 -15.29 -6.89 2.69
C GLU A 66 -13.87 -6.41 2.43
N ILE A 67 -13.10 -6.07 3.47
CA ILE A 67 -11.68 -5.71 3.32
C ILE A 67 -10.87 -6.89 2.76
N LEU A 68 -11.08 -8.11 3.28
CA LEU A 68 -10.38 -9.30 2.78
C LEU A 68 -10.73 -9.62 1.32
N ASN A 69 -11.97 -9.39 0.90
CA ASN A 69 -12.38 -9.51 -0.49
C ASN A 69 -11.70 -8.46 -1.38
N PHE A 70 -11.64 -7.21 -0.92
CA PHE A 70 -10.90 -6.15 -1.59
C PHE A 70 -9.42 -6.53 -1.83
N LEU A 71 -8.76 -7.15 -0.85
CA LEU A 71 -7.35 -7.54 -0.97
C LEU A 71 -7.08 -8.60 -2.06
N LYS A 72 -8.11 -9.29 -2.54
CA LYS A 72 -8.02 -10.28 -3.63
C LYS A 72 -8.12 -9.66 -5.02
N ILE A 73 -8.57 -8.41 -5.13
CA ILE A 73 -8.78 -7.73 -6.40
C ILE A 73 -7.44 -7.45 -7.08
N LYS A 74 -7.35 -7.78 -8.36
CA LYS A 74 -6.10 -7.67 -9.15
C LYS A 74 -6.13 -6.63 -10.25
N ASN A 75 -7.32 -6.18 -10.66
CA ASN A 75 -7.45 -5.25 -11.78
C ASN A 75 -8.47 -4.14 -11.49
N ILE A 76 -8.35 -3.05 -12.25
CA ILE A 76 -9.17 -1.85 -12.08
C ILE A 76 -10.66 -2.11 -12.39
N GLN A 77 -10.96 -3.00 -13.34
CA GLN A 77 -12.33 -3.30 -13.72
C GLN A 77 -13.09 -3.98 -12.58
N GLU A 78 -12.43 -4.85 -11.83
CA GLU A 78 -13.00 -5.43 -10.62
C GLU A 78 -13.22 -4.37 -9.52
N LEU A 79 -12.26 -3.45 -9.33
CA LEU A 79 -12.43 -2.34 -8.38
C LEU A 79 -13.66 -1.51 -8.68
N LYS A 80 -13.89 -1.14 -9.97
CA LYS A 80 -15.04 -0.36 -10.41
C LYS A 80 -16.38 -1.07 -10.16
N LYS A 81 -16.40 -2.39 -10.18
CA LYS A 81 -17.60 -3.19 -9.86
C LYS A 81 -17.94 -3.14 -8.37
N VAL A 82 -16.94 -3.19 -7.52
CA VAL A 82 -17.07 -3.32 -6.06
C VAL A 82 -17.20 -1.95 -5.38
N LEU A 83 -16.34 -0.99 -5.72
CA LEU A 83 -16.25 0.29 -5.03
C LEU A 83 -17.11 1.35 -5.71
N LYS A 84 -18.00 2.00 -4.96
CA LYS A 84 -18.93 3.02 -5.42
C LYS A 84 -18.74 4.39 -4.77
N ASN A 85 -17.96 4.47 -3.69
CA ASN A 85 -17.70 5.73 -3.02
C ASN A 85 -16.95 6.72 -3.93
N PRO A 86 -17.37 7.98 -4.01
CA PRO A 86 -16.70 8.98 -4.87
C PRO A 86 -15.20 9.10 -4.63
N VAL A 87 -14.73 8.94 -3.38
CA VAL A 87 -13.30 9.00 -3.05
C VAL A 87 -12.55 7.80 -3.64
N SER A 88 -13.15 6.59 -3.62
CA SER A 88 -12.55 5.42 -4.28
C SER A 88 -12.50 5.62 -5.79
N LEU A 89 -13.59 6.11 -6.39
CA LEU A 89 -13.67 6.34 -7.84
C LEU A 89 -12.65 7.38 -8.30
N GLU A 90 -12.43 8.45 -7.53
CA GLU A 90 -11.37 9.42 -7.80
C GLU A 90 -9.98 8.76 -7.76
N GLY A 91 -9.70 7.93 -6.75
CA GLY A 91 -8.44 7.19 -6.65
C GLY A 91 -8.24 6.19 -7.79
N ILE A 92 -9.31 5.57 -8.29
CA ILE A 92 -9.27 4.69 -9.47
C ILE A 92 -8.94 5.52 -10.72
N ARG A 93 -9.61 6.65 -10.95
CA ARG A 93 -9.34 7.55 -12.07
C ARG A 93 -7.88 8.04 -12.08
N GLU A 94 -7.37 8.53 -10.95
CA GLU A 94 -5.96 8.92 -10.84
C GLU A 94 -4.99 7.77 -11.15
N THR A 95 -5.36 6.54 -10.81
CA THR A 95 -4.53 5.38 -11.11
C THR A 95 -4.55 5.05 -12.61
N GLU A 96 -5.71 5.17 -13.26
CA GLU A 96 -5.82 5.00 -14.72
C GLU A 96 -5.02 6.05 -15.47
N GLU A 97 -5.13 7.33 -15.10
CA GLU A 97 -4.35 8.43 -15.69
C GLU A 97 -2.83 8.21 -15.53
N LEU A 98 -2.39 7.75 -14.36
CA LEU A 98 -0.99 7.42 -14.13
C LEU A 98 -0.50 6.30 -15.05
N LEU A 99 -1.30 5.24 -15.23
CA LEU A 99 -0.97 4.13 -16.11
C LEU A 99 -0.98 4.54 -17.59
N GLU A 100 -1.90 5.41 -17.99
CA GLU A 100 -1.94 5.97 -19.34
C GLU A 100 -0.66 6.75 -19.63
N VAL A 101 -0.27 7.69 -18.76
CA VAL A 101 0.99 8.44 -18.90
C VAL A 101 2.20 7.51 -18.93
N ALA A 102 2.23 6.49 -18.07
CA ALA A 102 3.32 5.51 -18.04
C ALA A 102 3.39 4.67 -19.32
N SER A 103 2.26 4.45 -20.01
CA SER A 103 2.21 3.72 -21.26
C SER A 103 2.82 4.49 -22.45
N LEU A 104 2.88 5.81 -22.38
CA LEU A 104 3.53 6.66 -23.38
C LEU A 104 5.06 6.54 -23.37
N GLY A 105 5.62 6.04 -22.27
CA GLY A 105 7.04 5.69 -22.15
C GLY A 105 7.26 4.18 -22.39
N ASN A 106 8.50 3.77 -22.51
CA ASN A 106 8.86 2.35 -22.65
C ASN A 106 8.85 1.58 -21.32
N PHE A 107 7.98 1.97 -20.36
CA PHE A 107 7.99 1.45 -18.99
C PHE A 107 6.83 0.52 -18.68
N SER A 108 5.85 0.35 -19.58
CA SER A 108 4.60 -0.40 -19.34
C SER A 108 4.84 -1.81 -18.81
N ASN A 109 5.87 -2.49 -19.32
CA ASN A 109 6.22 -3.86 -18.91
C ASN A 109 6.89 -3.95 -17.53
N GLN A 110 7.26 -2.80 -16.94
CA GLN A 110 7.93 -2.71 -15.64
C GLN A 110 6.99 -2.25 -14.53
N ILE A 111 5.76 -1.82 -14.89
CA ILE A 111 4.79 -1.28 -13.94
C ILE A 111 3.67 -2.27 -13.72
N ASN A 112 3.48 -2.65 -12.46
CA ASN A 112 2.40 -3.50 -12.02
C ASN A 112 1.49 -2.76 -11.04
N THR A 113 0.18 -2.92 -11.17
CA THR A 113 -0.76 -2.39 -10.19
C THR A 113 -0.91 -3.31 -9.00
N ASN A 114 -0.75 -2.75 -7.81
CA ASN A 114 -1.03 -3.43 -6.55
C ASN A 114 -1.86 -2.50 -5.64
N PHE A 115 -3.13 -2.86 -5.42
CA PHE A 115 -4.06 -2.05 -4.65
C PHE A 115 -3.87 -2.19 -3.15
N THR A 116 -3.03 -3.11 -2.71
CA THR A 116 -2.72 -3.34 -1.29
C THR A 116 -1.54 -2.49 -0.80
N ILE A 117 -0.80 -1.85 -1.70
CA ILE A 117 0.27 -0.91 -1.34
C ILE A 117 -0.35 0.37 -0.79
N VAL A 118 -0.28 0.53 0.52
CA VAL A 118 -0.83 1.69 1.24
C VAL A 118 0.23 2.53 1.92
N ARG A 119 1.42 2.04 2.03
CA ARG A 119 2.55 2.62 2.78
C ARG A 119 2.16 3.15 4.15
N GLY A 120 2.86 2.75 5.19
CA GLY A 120 2.53 3.04 6.60
C GLY A 120 2.60 4.52 7.00
N LEU A 121 3.13 5.40 6.15
CA LEU A 121 3.24 6.82 6.45
C LEU A 121 1.92 7.54 6.18
N ALA A 122 1.40 8.19 7.23
CA ALA A 122 0.08 8.83 7.22
C ALA A 122 -0.04 10.08 6.35
N TYR A 123 1.05 10.51 5.71
CA TYR A 123 1.05 11.74 4.91
C TYR A 123 0.72 11.54 3.43
N TYR A 124 0.81 10.31 2.89
CA TYR A 124 0.36 10.05 1.52
C TYR A 124 -1.16 10.18 1.42
N ASP A 125 -1.64 10.90 0.42
CA ASP A 125 -3.07 11.14 0.17
C ASP A 125 -3.52 10.79 -1.26
N GLY A 126 -2.59 10.40 -2.13
CA GLY A 126 -2.82 9.93 -3.49
C GLY A 126 -2.20 8.55 -3.77
N PHE A 127 -1.61 8.39 -4.95
CA PHE A 127 -0.91 7.17 -5.32
C PHE A 127 0.34 6.95 -4.46
N CYS A 128 0.70 5.68 -4.30
CA CYS A 128 1.97 5.24 -3.71
C CYS A 128 2.66 4.32 -4.70
N VAL A 129 3.98 4.40 -4.75
CA VAL A 129 4.82 3.55 -5.60
C VAL A 129 5.89 2.85 -4.77
N GLU A 130 6.24 1.66 -5.19
CA GLU A 130 7.38 0.89 -4.70
C GLU A 130 8.16 0.34 -5.87
N THR A 131 9.47 0.32 -5.75
CA THR A 131 10.36 -0.29 -6.73
C THR A 131 11.01 -1.50 -6.11
N ASN A 132 10.78 -2.66 -6.70
CA ASN A 132 11.38 -3.92 -6.29
C ASN A 132 12.38 -4.39 -7.35
N LEU A 133 13.36 -5.20 -6.94
CA LEU A 133 14.25 -5.85 -7.89
C LEU A 133 13.47 -6.91 -8.68
N ASN A 134 13.78 -7.04 -9.97
CA ASN A 134 13.28 -8.11 -10.84
C ASN A 134 14.19 -9.35 -10.86
N PHE A 135 15.20 -9.39 -9.99
CA PHE A 135 16.13 -10.50 -9.81
C PHE A 135 16.35 -10.76 -8.31
N LYS A 136 16.86 -11.94 -7.99
CA LYS A 136 17.19 -12.33 -6.62
C LYS A 136 18.62 -11.92 -6.28
N VAL A 137 18.82 -11.54 -5.02
CA VAL A 137 20.13 -11.25 -4.45
C VAL A 137 20.52 -12.34 -3.46
N LYS A 138 21.82 -12.57 -3.27
CA LYS A 138 22.34 -13.59 -2.35
C LYS A 138 23.00 -12.94 -1.15
N ASN A 139 22.77 -13.52 0.02
CA ASN A 139 23.54 -13.14 1.22
C ASN A 139 24.99 -13.67 1.15
N PRO A 140 25.89 -13.29 2.08
CA PRO A 140 27.27 -13.76 2.12
C PRO A 140 27.43 -15.29 2.21
N LYS A 141 26.38 -16.01 2.60
CA LYS A 141 26.34 -17.49 2.65
C LYS A 141 25.81 -18.12 1.36
N GLY A 142 25.61 -17.35 0.29
CA GLY A 142 25.11 -17.79 -1.01
C GLY A 142 23.61 -18.09 -1.07
N LYS A 143 22.85 -17.82 0.01
CA LYS A 143 21.39 -18.04 0.05
C LYS A 143 20.67 -16.86 -0.56
N GLU A 144 19.70 -17.13 -1.45
CA GLU A 144 18.79 -16.11 -1.96
C GLU A 144 17.97 -15.47 -0.84
N ILE A 145 17.90 -14.16 -0.89
CA ILE A 145 17.14 -13.35 0.06
C ILE A 145 16.30 -12.30 -0.68
N ASP A 146 15.20 -11.91 -0.06
CA ASP A 146 14.42 -10.75 -0.45
C ASP A 146 14.87 -9.55 0.40
N ILE A 147 15.33 -8.49 -0.26
CA ILE A 147 15.75 -7.26 0.42
C ILE A 147 14.63 -6.21 0.49
N GLY A 148 13.44 -6.54 -0.02
CA GLY A 148 12.30 -5.64 -0.10
C GLY A 148 12.50 -4.52 -1.12
N SER A 149 11.62 -3.52 -1.08
CA SER A 149 11.67 -2.41 -2.04
C SER A 149 12.93 -1.58 -1.89
N ILE A 150 13.58 -1.26 -3.02
CA ILE A 150 14.80 -0.44 -3.12
C ILE A 150 14.50 1.05 -3.23
N ALA A 151 13.28 1.41 -3.64
CA ALA A 151 12.82 2.78 -3.64
C ALA A 151 11.30 2.83 -3.41
N SER A 152 10.82 3.96 -2.91
CA SER A 152 9.40 4.15 -2.67
C SER A 152 9.03 5.62 -2.59
N GLY A 153 7.80 5.93 -2.96
CA GLY A 153 7.31 7.29 -2.95
C GLY A 153 5.80 7.38 -3.13
N GLY A 154 5.32 8.56 -3.44
CA GLY A 154 3.92 8.82 -3.72
C GLY A 154 3.55 10.28 -3.67
N ARG A 155 2.24 10.56 -3.75
CA ARG A 155 1.66 11.88 -3.70
C ARG A 155 1.23 12.25 -2.28
N TYR A 156 1.53 13.50 -1.86
CA TYR A 156 1.32 14.00 -0.49
C TYR A 156 0.97 15.50 -0.45
N ASP A 157 -0.07 15.92 -1.15
CA ASP A 157 -0.49 17.32 -1.29
C ASP A 157 -0.70 18.00 0.09
N LYS A 158 -1.26 17.25 1.04
CA LYS A 158 -1.55 17.78 2.39
C LYS A 158 -0.35 17.86 3.33
N LEU A 159 0.80 17.33 2.96
CA LEU A 159 1.98 17.44 3.80
C LEU A 159 2.47 18.89 3.88
N ILE A 160 2.51 19.56 2.75
CA ILE A 160 2.99 20.95 2.65
C ILE A 160 2.00 21.92 3.28
N SER A 161 0.69 21.66 3.16
CA SER A 161 -0.35 22.51 3.74
C SER A 161 -0.26 22.62 5.26
N ARG A 162 0.30 21.63 5.95
CA ARG A 162 0.55 21.70 7.40
C ARG A 162 1.53 22.79 7.80
N PHE A 163 2.40 23.21 6.89
CA PHE A 163 3.43 24.22 7.15
C PHE A 163 3.10 25.58 6.53
N LYS A 164 2.33 25.62 5.44
CA LYS A 164 2.06 26.83 4.68
C LYS A 164 0.60 27.27 4.63
N GLY A 165 -0.32 26.51 5.23
CA GLY A 165 -1.73 26.88 5.30
C GLY A 165 -2.50 26.84 3.97
N ALA A 166 -1.85 26.37 2.88
CA ALA A 166 -2.46 26.19 1.56
C ALA A 166 -2.10 24.82 0.99
N ASP A 167 -3.00 24.22 0.23
CA ASP A 167 -2.75 22.95 -0.43
C ASP A 167 -1.82 23.15 -1.63
N PHE A 168 -0.70 22.43 -1.62
CA PHE A 168 0.25 22.37 -2.73
C PHE A 168 0.38 20.93 -3.22
N PRO A 169 0.24 20.68 -4.52
CA PRO A 169 0.51 19.35 -5.06
C PRO A 169 1.97 18.99 -4.79
N GLY A 170 2.16 17.82 -4.18
CA GLY A 170 3.48 17.32 -3.83
C GLY A 170 3.61 15.84 -4.17
N THR A 171 4.73 15.49 -4.79
CA THR A 171 5.13 14.11 -5.01
C THR A 171 6.62 13.97 -4.78
N GLY A 172 7.05 12.80 -4.34
CA GLY A 172 8.46 12.53 -4.13
C GLY A 172 8.73 11.05 -3.93
N MET A 173 10.00 10.72 -4.05
CA MET A 173 10.51 9.37 -3.95
C MET A 173 11.78 9.33 -3.10
N SER A 174 11.95 8.26 -2.35
CA SER A 174 13.15 7.98 -1.57
C SER A 174 13.79 6.69 -2.09
N ILE A 175 15.10 6.67 -2.18
CA ILE A 175 15.90 5.52 -2.61
C ILE A 175 16.65 4.98 -1.39
N GLY A 176 16.58 3.67 -1.18
CA GLY A 176 17.35 2.96 -0.17
C GLY A 176 18.77 2.71 -0.66
N VAL A 177 19.69 3.64 -0.37
CA VAL A 177 21.06 3.61 -0.91
C VAL A 177 21.77 2.29 -0.59
N ASP A 178 21.68 1.81 0.64
CA ASP A 178 22.31 0.55 1.07
C ASP A 178 21.78 -0.66 0.31
N ARG A 179 20.45 -0.73 0.12
CA ARG A 179 19.80 -1.82 -0.63
C ARG A 179 20.17 -1.77 -2.11
N LEU A 180 20.14 -0.57 -2.70
CA LEU A 180 20.50 -0.39 -4.09
C LEU A 180 21.98 -0.73 -4.32
N SER A 181 22.88 -0.24 -3.48
CA SER A 181 24.31 -0.56 -3.55
C SER A 181 24.55 -2.06 -3.41
N PHE A 182 23.89 -2.70 -2.43
CA PHE A 182 23.97 -4.15 -2.28
C PHE A 182 23.50 -4.91 -3.52
N ALA A 183 22.40 -4.46 -4.14
CA ALA A 183 21.87 -5.09 -5.35
C ALA A 183 22.81 -4.91 -6.57
N ILE A 184 23.38 -3.71 -6.76
CA ILE A 184 24.32 -3.42 -7.86
C ILE A 184 25.57 -4.31 -7.76
N ASN A 185 26.11 -4.50 -6.56
CA ASN A 185 27.26 -5.37 -6.31
C ASN A 185 26.99 -6.87 -6.59
N GLN A 186 25.75 -7.27 -6.84
CA GLN A 186 25.39 -8.64 -7.22
C GLN A 186 25.33 -8.86 -8.75
N ILE A 187 25.32 -7.75 -9.53
CA ILE A 187 25.20 -7.80 -10.99
C ILE A 187 26.60 -7.74 -11.63
N ASN A 188 27.56 -7.16 -10.93
CA ASN A 188 28.97 -7.09 -11.32
C ASN A 188 29.71 -8.33 -10.80
#